data_cfd811971742b686ded70aacdfd42520
#
_entry.id   cfd811971742b686ded70aacdfd42520
#
_cell.length_a   1.000
_cell.length_b   1.000
_cell.length_c   1.000
_cell.angle_alpha   90.00
_cell.angle_beta   90.00
_cell.angle_gamma   90.00
#
_symmetry.space_group_name_H-M   'P 1'
#
loop_
_entity.id
_entity.type
_entity.pdbx_description
1 polymer ?
#
loop_
_entity_poly.entity_id
_entity_poly.type
_entity_poly.pdbx_seq_one_letter_code
_entity_poly.pdbx_strand_id
1 'polypeptide(L)'
;MASSPLSSAQRASTPVAAPVSSRLAAEHLRLSYDARVVADDLSVTIPDGGFTVIIGPNACGKSTLLKALSRTLRPQAGAVLLDGRPITSYRSRTVARELAMLPQSPLAPEAMTVTDLVSRGRYPHQGLLRQWSADDERAVNAAMASTGITDLASRYVTELSGGQRQRAWIAMVLAQQTELLLLDEPTTFLDIAHQYEVLELCGDLHKEGRTLVAVLHDLNQAARYATNLIVMKAGQVVATGAPQDVVTAELIEHVFGLPCVIMTDPESGTPMVIPRVKGAARAL
;
A
#
# COMPACT_ATOMS: atom_id res chain seq x y z
N MET A 1 -67.98 0.64 4.44
CA MET A 1 -66.99 1.69 4.75
C MET A 1 -66.08 1.14 5.82
N ALA A 2 -64.91 0.72 5.47
CA ALA A 2 -63.84 0.39 6.40
C ALA A 2 -62.51 0.59 5.71
N SER A 3 -61.82 1.65 6.06
CA SER A 3 -60.49 2.02 5.54
C SER A 3 -59.43 1.25 6.29
N SER A 4 -58.58 0.47 5.62
CA SER A 4 -57.38 -0.13 6.20
C SER A 4 -56.22 0.87 6.14
N PRO A 5 -55.39 0.98 7.20
CA PRO A 5 -54.19 1.82 7.18
C PRO A 5 -53.02 1.04 6.54
N LEU A 6 -52.25 1.74 5.73
CA LEU A 6 -51.02 1.33 5.09
C LEU A 6 -49.92 1.04 6.12
N SER A 7 -49.32 -0.13 5.97
CA SER A 7 -48.16 -0.60 6.73
C SER A 7 -46.94 0.28 6.46
N SER A 8 -46.35 0.83 7.51
CA SER A 8 -45.10 1.54 7.51
C SER A 8 -43.94 0.56 7.27
N ALA A 9 -43.29 0.66 6.10
CA ALA A 9 -42.07 -0.07 5.80
C ALA A 9 -40.95 0.32 6.77
N GLN A 10 -40.51 -0.61 7.61
CA GLN A 10 -39.32 -0.52 8.43
C GLN A 10 -38.10 -0.39 7.53
N ARG A 11 -37.45 0.75 7.58
CA ARG A 11 -36.10 0.91 7.03
C ARG A 11 -35.17 0.02 7.85
N ALA A 12 -34.62 -1.00 7.21
CA ALA A 12 -33.56 -1.81 7.77
C ALA A 12 -32.33 -0.91 8.00
N SER A 13 -31.99 -0.69 9.25
CA SER A 13 -30.73 -0.03 9.64
C SER A 13 -29.59 -0.97 9.30
N THR A 14 -28.74 -0.59 8.34
CA THR A 14 -27.46 -1.24 8.06
C THR A 14 -26.65 -1.27 9.37
N PRO A 15 -26.08 -2.40 9.77
CA PRO A 15 -25.24 -2.46 10.96
C PRO A 15 -24.04 -1.54 10.78
N VAL A 16 -23.86 -0.59 11.68
CA VAL A 16 -22.65 0.23 11.78
C VAL A 16 -21.52 -0.71 12.16
N ALA A 17 -20.60 -0.94 11.24
CA ALA A 17 -19.39 -1.71 11.51
C ALA A 17 -18.67 -1.10 12.72
N ALA A 18 -18.14 -1.96 13.60
CA ALA A 18 -17.34 -1.51 14.75
C ALA A 18 -16.19 -0.60 14.24
N PRO A 19 -15.81 0.43 15.00
CA PRO A 19 -14.74 1.32 14.60
C PRO A 19 -13.45 0.50 14.41
N VAL A 20 -12.93 0.48 13.18
CA VAL A 20 -11.68 -0.17 12.85
C VAL A 20 -10.56 0.64 13.51
N SER A 21 -9.72 0.00 14.33
CA SER A 21 -8.53 0.65 14.86
C SER A 21 -7.65 1.12 13.70
N SER A 22 -7.23 2.37 13.72
CA SER A 22 -6.45 2.97 12.65
C SER A 22 -5.50 4.02 13.19
N ARG A 23 -4.20 3.79 12.98
CA ARG A 23 -3.15 4.76 13.29
C ARG A 23 -2.97 5.78 12.17
N LEU A 24 -3.27 5.40 10.91
CA LEU A 24 -3.06 6.23 9.73
C LEU A 24 -4.38 6.45 8.98
N ALA A 25 -4.79 7.70 8.86
CA ALA A 25 -5.99 8.09 8.13
C ALA A 25 -5.77 9.37 7.32
N ALA A 26 -6.62 9.58 6.34
CA ALA A 26 -6.71 10.82 5.58
C ALA A 26 -8.15 11.33 5.64
N GLU A 27 -8.31 12.62 5.91
CA GLU A 27 -9.61 13.27 6.05
C GLU A 27 -9.73 14.47 5.12
N HIS A 28 -10.71 14.43 4.23
CA HIS A 28 -11.08 15.52 3.32
C HIS A 28 -9.91 16.11 2.53
N LEU A 29 -9.00 15.23 2.03
CA LEU A 29 -7.81 15.67 1.35
C LEU A 29 -8.11 16.29 0.00
N ARG A 30 -7.54 17.49 -0.24
CA ARG A 30 -7.35 18.05 -1.56
C ARG A 30 -5.89 17.93 -1.97
N LEU A 31 -5.64 17.14 -3.02
CA LEU A 31 -4.30 16.84 -3.51
C LEU A 31 -4.12 17.39 -4.93
N SER A 32 -3.01 18.07 -5.16
CA SER A 32 -2.67 18.65 -6.47
C SER A 32 -1.18 18.69 -6.71
N TYR A 33 -0.82 18.76 -7.97
CA TYR A 33 0.49 19.18 -8.46
C TYR A 33 0.29 20.48 -9.23
N ASP A 34 0.93 21.55 -8.77
CA ASP A 34 0.72 22.90 -9.28
C ASP A 34 -0.78 23.25 -9.41
N ALA A 35 -1.24 23.57 -10.60
CA ALA A 35 -2.65 23.90 -10.88
C ALA A 35 -3.56 22.69 -11.11
N ARG A 36 -2.99 21.45 -11.24
CA ARG A 36 -3.77 20.23 -11.53
C ARG A 36 -4.23 19.56 -10.26
N VAL A 37 -5.52 19.61 -9.99
CA VAL A 37 -6.15 18.84 -8.90
C VAL A 37 -6.19 17.36 -9.30
N VAL A 38 -5.68 16.49 -8.44
CA VAL A 38 -5.66 15.04 -8.60
C VAL A 38 -6.77 14.37 -7.81
N ALA A 39 -7.03 14.86 -6.60
CA ALA A 39 -8.13 14.42 -5.75
C ALA A 39 -8.71 15.62 -5.02
N ASP A 40 -10.03 15.61 -4.82
CA ASP A 40 -10.77 16.62 -4.08
C ASP A 40 -11.72 15.90 -3.13
N ASP A 41 -11.69 16.27 -1.84
CA ASP A 41 -12.48 15.65 -0.76
C ASP A 41 -12.26 14.14 -0.58
N LEU A 42 -10.98 13.70 -0.63
CA LEU A 42 -10.62 12.29 -0.50
C LEU A 42 -10.40 11.91 0.98
N SER A 43 -11.12 10.90 1.45
CA SER A 43 -10.97 10.35 2.81
C SER A 43 -10.72 8.86 2.76
N VAL A 44 -9.74 8.37 3.55
CA VAL A 44 -9.43 6.94 3.71
C VAL A 44 -8.96 6.64 5.12
N THR A 45 -9.24 5.43 5.57
CA THR A 45 -8.76 4.88 6.85
C THR A 45 -7.97 3.62 6.56
N ILE A 46 -6.77 3.50 7.15
CA ILE A 46 -5.90 2.33 7.00
C ILE A 46 -6.08 1.44 8.24
N PRO A 47 -6.64 0.23 8.11
CA PRO A 47 -6.77 -0.71 9.23
C PRO A 47 -5.41 -1.08 9.82
N ASP A 48 -5.29 -1.01 11.15
CA ASP A 48 -4.08 -1.42 11.86
C ASP A 48 -3.85 -2.93 11.71
N GLY A 49 -2.58 -3.33 11.62
CA GLY A 49 -2.19 -4.72 11.44
C GLY A 49 -2.69 -5.33 10.13
N GLY A 50 -3.24 -4.53 9.21
CA GLY A 50 -3.75 -4.97 7.91
C GLY A 50 -2.71 -4.84 6.78
N PHE A 51 -2.93 -5.59 5.70
CA PHE A 51 -2.28 -5.34 4.43
C PHE A 51 -3.28 -4.67 3.48
N THR A 52 -3.27 -3.34 3.45
CA THR A 52 -4.12 -2.55 2.54
C THR A 52 -3.46 -2.41 1.18
N VAL A 53 -4.20 -2.73 0.12
CA VAL A 53 -3.72 -2.51 -1.25
C VAL A 53 -4.60 -1.49 -1.96
N ILE A 54 -3.96 -0.47 -2.55
CA ILE A 54 -4.61 0.58 -3.33
C ILE A 54 -4.54 0.18 -4.80
N ILE A 55 -5.71 0.01 -5.43
CA ILE A 55 -5.87 -0.32 -6.85
C ILE A 55 -6.67 0.75 -7.58
N GLY A 56 -6.53 0.80 -8.90
CA GLY A 56 -7.27 1.73 -9.75
C GLY A 56 -6.54 1.97 -11.07
N PRO A 57 -7.17 2.61 -12.06
CA PRO A 57 -6.56 2.94 -13.34
C PRO A 57 -5.31 3.82 -13.20
N ASN A 58 -4.49 3.86 -14.25
CA ASN A 58 -3.33 4.75 -14.27
C ASN A 58 -3.77 6.22 -14.12
N ALA A 59 -2.95 7.00 -13.44
CA ALA A 59 -3.18 8.43 -13.17
C ALA A 59 -4.46 8.75 -12.35
N CYS A 60 -5.09 7.77 -11.67
CA CYS A 60 -6.26 8.03 -10.82
C CYS A 60 -5.92 8.61 -9.43
N GLY A 61 -4.62 8.75 -9.08
CA GLY A 61 -4.21 9.39 -7.82
C GLY A 61 -3.62 8.45 -6.76
N LYS A 62 -3.41 7.14 -7.01
CA LYS A 62 -2.89 6.16 -6.04
C LYS A 62 -1.57 6.58 -5.38
N SER A 63 -0.53 6.81 -6.19
CA SER A 63 0.78 7.25 -5.69
C SER A 63 0.72 8.64 -5.06
N THR A 64 -0.21 9.50 -5.51
CA THR A 64 -0.43 10.82 -4.91
C THR A 64 -1.01 10.69 -3.50
N LEU A 65 -1.99 9.80 -3.30
CA LEU A 65 -2.51 9.47 -1.97
C LEU A 65 -1.41 8.89 -1.08
N LEU A 66 -0.64 7.92 -1.58
CA LEU A 66 0.45 7.31 -0.80
C LEU A 66 1.51 8.34 -0.39
N LYS A 67 1.87 9.27 -1.28
CA LYS A 67 2.77 10.39 -0.98
C LYS A 67 2.18 11.36 0.06
N ALA A 68 0.88 11.58 0.06
CA ALA A 68 0.23 12.38 1.09
C ALA A 68 0.27 11.66 2.45
N LEU A 69 -0.10 10.37 2.50
CA LEU A 69 -0.04 9.54 3.70
C LEU A 69 1.37 9.49 4.31
N SER A 70 2.41 9.46 3.48
CA SER A 70 3.82 9.47 3.92
C SER A 70 4.37 10.85 4.26
N ARG A 71 3.56 11.91 4.17
CA ARG A 71 4.00 13.31 4.35
C ARG A 71 5.00 13.80 3.28
N THR A 72 5.19 13.06 2.20
CA THR A 72 6.06 13.46 1.08
C THR A 72 5.37 14.51 0.20
N LEU A 73 4.04 14.49 0.13
CA LEU A 73 3.21 15.50 -0.52
C LEU A 73 2.33 16.19 0.54
N ARG A 74 2.37 17.52 0.58
CA ARG A 74 1.51 18.30 1.46
C ARG A 74 0.14 18.52 0.81
N PRO A 75 -0.98 18.14 1.46
CA PRO A 75 -2.32 18.45 0.99
C PRO A 75 -2.57 19.97 0.94
N GLN A 76 -3.39 20.43 -0.02
CA GLN A 76 -3.87 21.81 -0.08
C GLN A 76 -4.99 22.06 0.93
N ALA A 77 -5.83 21.05 1.21
CA ALA A 77 -6.87 21.05 2.23
C ALA A 77 -7.01 19.67 2.85
N GLY A 78 -7.67 19.58 3.99
CA GLY A 78 -7.80 18.36 4.77
C GLY A 78 -6.54 18.03 5.58
N ALA A 79 -6.51 16.86 6.18
CA ALA A 79 -5.39 16.42 7.02
C ALA A 79 -5.12 14.92 6.87
N VAL A 80 -3.85 14.54 6.93
CA VAL A 80 -3.43 13.18 7.21
C VAL A 80 -3.21 13.07 8.72
N LEU A 81 -3.83 12.07 9.33
CA LEU A 81 -3.74 11.80 10.76
C LEU A 81 -2.82 10.61 11.00
N LEU A 82 -1.92 10.76 11.96
CA LEU A 82 -1.13 9.67 12.54
C LEU A 82 -1.46 9.63 14.03
N ASP A 83 -1.92 8.48 14.54
CA ASP A 83 -2.39 8.33 15.92
C ASP A 83 -3.41 9.41 16.34
N GLY A 84 -4.37 9.72 15.45
CA GLY A 84 -5.43 10.71 15.67
C GLY A 84 -4.98 12.16 15.67
N ARG A 85 -3.74 12.48 15.32
CA ARG A 85 -3.20 13.85 15.25
C ARG A 85 -2.70 14.16 13.84
N PRO A 86 -2.81 15.41 13.37
CA PRO A 86 -2.26 15.79 12.08
C PRO A 86 -0.77 15.41 11.97
N ILE A 87 -0.41 14.66 10.93
CA ILE A 87 0.97 14.19 10.71
C ILE A 87 1.97 15.35 10.61
N THR A 88 1.49 16.53 10.23
CA THR A 88 2.28 17.77 10.17
C THR A 88 2.64 18.34 11.55
N SER A 89 1.94 17.94 12.63
CA SER A 89 2.26 18.37 14.00
C SER A 89 3.48 17.65 14.58
N TYR A 90 3.88 16.53 14.00
CA TYR A 90 5.04 15.77 14.44
C TYR A 90 6.33 16.29 13.81
N ARG A 91 7.47 16.12 14.52
CA ARG A 91 8.79 16.31 13.92
C ARG A 91 9.03 15.24 12.86
N SER A 92 9.74 15.58 11.78
CA SER A 92 10.00 14.65 10.67
C SER A 92 10.67 13.35 11.13
N ARG A 93 11.59 13.42 12.11
CA ARG A 93 12.24 12.24 12.69
C ARG A 93 11.26 11.35 13.45
N THR A 94 10.28 11.91 14.13
CA THR A 94 9.23 11.14 14.84
C THR A 94 8.41 10.36 13.82
N VAL A 95 7.92 11.01 12.77
CA VAL A 95 7.18 10.33 11.69
C VAL A 95 8.02 9.21 11.07
N ALA A 96 9.31 9.47 10.79
CA ALA A 96 10.20 8.48 10.20
C ALA A 96 10.57 7.30 11.13
N ARG A 97 10.19 7.33 12.40
CA ARG A 97 10.30 6.18 13.32
C ARG A 97 9.02 5.35 13.38
N GLU A 98 7.90 5.91 12.95
CA GLU A 98 6.59 5.26 12.94
C GLU A 98 6.23 4.72 11.56
N LEU A 99 6.67 5.41 10.49
CA LEU A 99 6.27 5.15 9.12
C LEU A 99 7.47 5.19 8.18
N ALA A 100 7.66 4.12 7.41
CA ALA A 100 8.63 4.04 6.33
C ALA A 100 7.92 4.04 4.97
N MET A 101 8.59 4.58 3.94
CA MET A 101 8.06 4.61 2.57
C MET A 101 9.11 4.15 1.57
N LEU A 102 8.69 3.22 0.70
CA LEU A 102 9.40 2.86 -0.53
C LEU A 102 8.77 3.64 -1.69
N PRO A 103 9.46 4.58 -2.33
CA PRO A 103 8.95 5.27 -3.52
C PRO A 103 9.05 4.36 -4.76
N GLN A 104 8.26 4.67 -5.80
CA GLN A 104 8.18 3.91 -7.05
C GLN A 104 9.54 3.80 -7.79
N SER A 105 10.33 4.86 -7.80
CA SER A 105 11.61 4.91 -8.52
C SER A 105 12.69 5.50 -7.63
N PRO A 106 13.19 4.74 -6.67
CA PRO A 106 14.24 5.24 -5.78
C PRO A 106 15.59 5.28 -6.51
N LEU A 107 16.37 6.35 -6.27
CA LEU A 107 17.70 6.56 -6.86
C LEU A 107 18.79 6.32 -5.82
N ALA A 108 19.80 5.56 -6.20
CA ALA A 108 21.02 5.39 -5.41
C ALA A 108 22.22 6.05 -6.13
N PRO A 109 23.14 6.67 -5.40
CA PRO A 109 24.43 7.08 -5.95
C PRO A 109 25.22 5.91 -6.55
N GLU A 110 26.00 6.16 -7.60
CA GLU A 110 26.72 5.10 -8.34
C GLU A 110 27.68 4.26 -7.47
N ALA A 111 28.36 4.89 -6.53
CA ALA A 111 29.35 4.24 -5.66
C ALA A 111 28.77 3.75 -4.31
N MET A 112 27.47 3.45 -4.25
CA MET A 112 26.83 2.99 -3.01
C MET A 112 26.76 1.47 -2.97
N THR A 113 27.28 0.87 -1.89
CA THR A 113 27.09 -0.58 -1.64
C THR A 113 25.69 -0.88 -1.12
N VAL A 114 25.30 -2.16 -1.16
CA VAL A 114 24.03 -2.63 -0.57
C VAL A 114 24.00 -2.31 0.92
N THR A 115 25.08 -2.58 1.65
CA THR A 115 25.16 -2.25 3.09
C THR A 115 24.98 -0.75 3.34
N ASP A 116 25.60 0.12 2.54
CA ASP A 116 25.46 1.57 2.67
C ASP A 116 24.02 2.01 2.43
N LEU A 117 23.36 1.44 1.40
CA LEU A 117 21.96 1.72 1.12
C LEU A 117 21.06 1.31 2.29
N VAL A 118 21.17 0.07 2.77
CA VAL A 118 20.34 -0.45 3.85
C VAL A 118 20.57 0.34 5.15
N SER A 119 21.83 0.74 5.40
CA SER A 119 22.21 1.55 6.57
C SER A 119 21.51 2.92 6.60
N ARG A 120 21.08 3.46 5.45
CA ARG A 120 20.30 4.72 5.42
C ARG A 120 18.94 4.60 6.10
N GLY A 121 18.36 3.40 6.17
CA GLY A 121 17.17 3.13 6.97
C GLY A 121 17.34 3.50 8.45
N ARG A 122 18.59 3.54 8.97
CA ARG A 122 18.87 3.89 10.37
C ARG A 122 18.94 5.38 10.66
N TYR A 123 18.94 6.28 9.65
CA TYR A 123 19.01 7.73 9.85
C TYR A 123 18.01 8.31 10.87
N PRO A 124 16.74 7.87 10.92
CA PRO A 124 15.82 8.36 11.96
C PRO A 124 16.24 8.00 13.39
N HIS A 125 17.05 6.96 13.58
CA HIS A 125 17.51 6.50 14.88
C HIS A 125 18.83 7.14 15.32
N GLN A 126 19.60 7.72 14.38
CA GLN A 126 20.87 8.38 14.67
C GLN A 126 20.65 9.82 15.13
N GLY A 127 21.40 10.28 16.16
CA GLY A 127 21.42 11.67 16.62
C GLY A 127 22.64 12.43 16.08
N LEU A 128 22.68 13.74 16.26
CA LEU A 128 23.84 14.59 15.87
C LEU A 128 25.16 14.13 16.49
N LEU A 129 25.11 13.49 17.67
CA LEU A 129 26.29 13.00 18.41
C LEU A 129 26.29 11.47 18.56
N ARG A 130 25.26 10.79 18.05
CA ARG A 130 25.14 9.34 18.19
C ARG A 130 25.83 8.69 16.99
N GLN A 131 26.96 8.06 17.28
CA GLN A 131 27.67 7.21 16.33
C GLN A 131 26.86 5.94 16.05
N TRP A 132 27.23 5.22 14.98
CA TRP A 132 26.75 3.89 14.65
C TRP A 132 26.77 2.96 15.85
N SER A 133 25.69 2.27 16.12
CA SER A 133 25.54 1.39 17.28
C SER A 133 25.41 -0.08 16.87
N ALA A 134 25.66 -0.99 17.81
CA ALA A 134 25.43 -2.42 17.61
C ALA A 134 23.95 -2.74 17.26
N ASP A 135 23.00 -1.92 17.75
CA ASP A 135 21.59 -2.04 17.39
C ASP A 135 21.34 -1.68 15.91
N ASP A 136 22.03 -0.67 15.39
CA ASP A 136 21.94 -0.28 13.99
C ASP A 136 22.52 -1.38 13.08
N GLU A 137 23.65 -1.98 13.48
CA GLU A 137 24.24 -3.10 12.75
C GLU A 137 23.32 -4.34 12.75
N ARG A 138 22.73 -4.69 13.91
CA ARG A 138 21.76 -5.77 13.99
C ARG A 138 20.54 -5.54 13.11
N ALA A 139 19.99 -4.33 13.11
CA ALA A 139 18.83 -3.97 12.29
C ALA A 139 19.13 -4.09 10.79
N VAL A 140 20.30 -3.63 10.35
CA VAL A 140 20.74 -3.72 8.95
C VAL A 140 20.95 -5.19 8.54
N ASN A 141 21.65 -5.97 9.36
CA ASN A 141 21.89 -7.38 9.08
C ASN A 141 20.58 -8.20 9.04
N ALA A 142 19.67 -7.95 9.98
CA ALA A 142 18.35 -8.58 10.01
C ALA A 142 17.53 -8.22 8.75
N ALA A 143 17.53 -6.96 8.33
CA ALA A 143 16.83 -6.51 7.14
C ALA A 143 17.40 -7.14 5.87
N MET A 144 18.72 -7.25 5.73
CA MET A 144 19.36 -7.94 4.60
C MET A 144 19.06 -9.45 4.59
N ALA A 145 19.03 -10.08 5.77
CA ALA A 145 18.68 -11.49 5.90
C ALA A 145 17.22 -11.75 5.50
N SER A 146 16.27 -10.94 6.01
CA SER A 146 14.84 -11.07 5.69
C SER A 146 14.54 -10.88 4.20
N THR A 147 15.36 -10.12 3.47
CA THR A 147 15.20 -9.89 2.04
C THR A 147 16.07 -10.80 1.17
N GLY A 148 16.85 -11.71 1.78
CA GLY A 148 17.71 -12.67 1.07
C GLY A 148 18.82 -12.03 0.24
N ILE A 149 19.45 -10.94 0.75
CA ILE A 149 20.51 -10.20 0.04
C ILE A 149 21.82 -10.08 0.83
N THR A 150 22.00 -10.87 1.86
CA THR A 150 23.19 -10.80 2.72
C THR A 150 24.49 -11.07 1.93
N ASP A 151 24.45 -11.95 0.97
CA ASP A 151 25.57 -12.28 0.07
C ASP A 151 25.92 -11.14 -0.91
N LEU A 152 25.04 -10.14 -1.05
CA LEU A 152 25.22 -8.98 -1.91
C LEU A 152 25.72 -7.76 -1.15
N ALA A 153 25.95 -7.84 0.16
CA ALA A 153 26.20 -6.73 1.07
C ALA A 153 27.30 -5.75 0.58
N SER A 154 28.39 -6.27 0.00
CA SER A 154 29.53 -5.48 -0.51
C SER A 154 29.41 -5.07 -1.97
N ARG A 155 28.40 -5.54 -2.71
CA ARG A 155 28.18 -5.15 -4.12
C ARG A 155 27.65 -3.73 -4.23
N TYR A 156 27.98 -3.07 -5.33
CA TYR A 156 27.37 -1.79 -5.66
C TYR A 156 25.91 -1.98 -6.10
N VAL A 157 25.03 -1.05 -5.69
CA VAL A 157 23.60 -1.10 -6.04
C VAL A 157 23.37 -1.07 -7.55
N THR A 158 24.26 -0.44 -8.29
CA THR A 158 24.23 -0.36 -9.77
C THR A 158 24.53 -1.69 -10.46
N GLU A 159 25.21 -2.62 -9.79
CA GLU A 159 25.55 -3.94 -10.31
C GLU A 159 24.45 -4.98 -10.11
N LEU A 160 23.39 -4.62 -9.36
CA LEU A 160 22.31 -5.53 -9.03
C LEU A 160 21.33 -5.69 -10.19
N SER A 161 20.77 -6.90 -10.33
CA SER A 161 19.58 -7.12 -11.15
C SER A 161 18.39 -6.30 -10.63
N GLY A 162 17.34 -6.12 -11.44
CA GLY A 162 16.13 -5.41 -11.02
C GLY A 162 15.54 -5.95 -9.72
N GLY A 163 15.36 -7.28 -9.61
CA GLY A 163 14.84 -7.93 -8.42
C GLY A 163 15.75 -7.80 -7.19
N GLN A 164 17.07 -7.97 -7.37
CA GLN A 164 18.04 -7.76 -6.28
C GLN A 164 18.04 -6.32 -5.79
N ARG A 165 17.97 -5.37 -6.71
CA ARG A 165 17.89 -3.94 -6.38
C ARG A 165 16.61 -3.61 -5.61
N GLN A 166 15.47 -4.16 -6.03
CA GLN A 166 14.20 -3.96 -5.32
C GLN A 166 14.26 -4.52 -3.90
N ARG A 167 14.82 -5.74 -3.71
CA ARG A 167 15.03 -6.31 -2.37
C ARG A 167 15.96 -5.46 -1.51
N ALA A 168 16.99 -4.85 -2.08
CA ALA A 168 17.88 -3.94 -1.34
C ALA A 168 17.15 -2.68 -0.86
N TRP A 169 16.26 -2.10 -1.68
CA TRP A 169 15.42 -0.98 -1.26
C TRP A 169 14.40 -1.36 -0.18
N ILE A 170 13.80 -2.54 -0.29
CA ILE A 170 12.91 -3.08 0.77
C ILE A 170 13.70 -3.29 2.06
N ALA A 171 14.92 -3.85 1.98
CA ALA A 171 15.80 -3.99 3.16
C ALA A 171 16.07 -2.65 3.84
N MET A 172 16.33 -1.58 3.07
CA MET A 172 16.50 -0.24 3.62
C MET A 172 15.24 0.22 4.39
N VAL A 173 14.04 -0.02 3.84
CA VAL A 173 12.77 0.30 4.52
C VAL A 173 12.62 -0.54 5.79
N LEU A 174 12.95 -1.83 5.76
CA LEU A 174 12.88 -2.72 6.93
C LEU A 174 13.89 -2.36 8.02
N ALA A 175 15.10 -1.93 7.64
CA ALA A 175 16.12 -1.47 8.57
C ALA A 175 15.66 -0.25 9.39
N GLN A 176 14.67 0.49 8.92
CA GLN A 176 14.05 1.60 9.65
C GLN A 176 13.24 1.12 10.87
N GLN A 177 12.82 -0.17 10.90
CA GLN A 177 12.09 -0.81 12.02
C GLN A 177 10.80 -0.05 12.40
N THR A 178 9.99 0.30 11.41
CA THR A 178 8.71 0.96 11.61
C THR A 178 7.56 -0.05 11.59
N GLU A 179 6.46 0.27 12.26
CA GLU A 179 5.23 -0.53 12.24
C GLU A 179 4.37 -0.27 11.00
N LEU A 180 4.47 0.93 10.41
CA LEU A 180 3.74 1.32 9.20
C LEU A 180 4.70 1.31 8.00
N LEU A 181 4.35 0.53 6.96
CA LEU A 181 5.13 0.41 5.72
C LEU A 181 4.28 0.83 4.53
N LEU A 182 4.70 1.84 3.79
CA LEU A 182 4.06 2.33 2.58
C LEU A 182 4.93 1.97 1.37
N LEU A 183 4.37 1.26 0.39
CA LEU A 183 5.10 0.72 -0.76
C LEU A 183 4.45 1.22 -2.07
N ASP A 184 5.12 2.09 -2.80
CA ASP A 184 4.62 2.61 -4.08
C ASP A 184 5.10 1.72 -5.23
N GLU A 185 4.23 0.83 -5.71
CA GLU A 185 4.47 -0.11 -6.80
C GLU A 185 5.72 -1.01 -6.59
N PRO A 186 5.79 -1.77 -5.49
CA PRO A 186 7.00 -2.52 -5.14
C PRO A 186 7.34 -3.66 -6.11
N THR A 187 6.43 -4.04 -7.00
CA THR A 187 6.58 -5.14 -7.96
C THR A 187 6.86 -4.67 -9.40
N THR A 188 6.88 -3.35 -9.65
CA THR A 188 7.08 -2.79 -10.99
C THR A 188 8.50 -3.09 -11.50
N PHE A 189 8.63 -3.39 -12.80
CA PHE A 189 9.87 -3.78 -13.49
C PHE A 189 10.51 -5.11 -13.04
N LEU A 190 9.79 -5.93 -12.28
CA LEU A 190 10.21 -7.27 -11.90
C LEU A 190 9.57 -8.32 -12.82
N ASP A 191 10.28 -9.42 -13.08
CA ASP A 191 9.67 -10.60 -13.65
C ASP A 191 8.68 -11.25 -12.66
N ILE A 192 7.85 -12.14 -13.17
CA ILE A 192 6.74 -12.69 -12.39
C ILE A 192 7.20 -13.41 -11.11
N ALA A 193 8.32 -14.14 -11.15
CA ALA A 193 8.84 -14.87 -9.99
C ALA A 193 9.24 -13.88 -8.88
N HIS A 194 10.01 -12.84 -9.23
CA HIS A 194 10.44 -11.82 -8.27
C HIS A 194 9.28 -10.96 -7.74
N GLN A 195 8.21 -10.74 -8.55
CA GLN A 195 7.00 -10.08 -8.03
C GLN A 195 6.38 -10.87 -6.88
N TYR A 196 6.24 -12.19 -7.05
CA TYR A 196 5.69 -13.04 -6.00
C TYR A 196 6.62 -13.11 -4.78
N GLU A 197 7.94 -13.20 -4.94
CA GLU A 197 8.89 -13.14 -3.82
C GLU A 197 8.72 -11.87 -2.97
N VAL A 198 8.54 -10.72 -3.61
CA VAL A 198 8.29 -9.45 -2.91
C VAL A 198 6.94 -9.45 -2.19
N LEU A 199 5.90 -9.98 -2.82
CA LEU A 199 4.56 -10.03 -2.20
C LEU A 199 4.49 -11.04 -1.06
N GLU A 200 5.17 -12.18 -1.15
CA GLU A 200 5.33 -13.14 -0.05
C GLU A 200 6.05 -12.48 1.14
N LEU A 201 7.14 -11.76 0.88
CA LEU A 201 7.83 -10.99 1.94
C LEU A 201 6.88 -9.97 2.60
N CYS A 202 6.06 -9.26 1.82
CA CYS A 202 5.04 -8.36 2.36
C CYS A 202 4.00 -9.12 3.21
N GLY A 203 3.57 -10.30 2.74
CA GLY A 203 2.67 -11.18 3.47
C GLY A 203 3.25 -11.65 4.81
N ASP A 204 4.54 -11.98 4.84
CA ASP A 204 5.21 -12.40 6.08
C ASP A 204 5.35 -11.24 7.08
N LEU A 205 5.69 -10.05 6.60
CA LEU A 205 5.72 -8.83 7.42
C LEU A 205 4.34 -8.49 8.00
N HIS A 206 3.27 -8.71 7.23
CA HIS A 206 1.90 -8.57 7.72
C HIS A 206 1.60 -9.59 8.83
N LYS A 207 1.97 -10.87 8.65
CA LYS A 207 1.81 -11.92 9.69
C LYS A 207 2.58 -11.61 10.97
N GLU A 208 3.70 -10.88 10.86
CA GLU A 208 4.47 -10.35 12.01
C GLU A 208 3.76 -9.18 12.73
N GLY A 209 2.58 -8.75 12.26
CA GLY A 209 1.75 -7.70 12.86
C GLY A 209 2.01 -6.29 12.32
N ARG A 210 2.80 -6.13 11.26
CA ARG A 210 3.02 -4.80 10.63
C ARG A 210 1.81 -4.37 9.83
N THR A 211 1.57 -3.08 9.79
CA THR A 211 0.57 -2.46 8.91
C THR A 211 1.22 -2.10 7.58
N LEU A 212 0.73 -2.67 6.48
CA LEU A 212 1.24 -2.41 5.14
C LEU A 212 0.20 -1.66 4.29
N VAL A 213 0.69 -0.71 3.50
CA VAL A 213 -0.10 -0.06 2.44
C VAL A 213 0.71 -0.15 1.14
N ALA A 214 0.20 -0.84 0.13
CA ALA A 214 0.88 -0.95 -1.15
C ALA A 214 0.01 -0.45 -2.30
N VAL A 215 0.62 0.17 -3.31
CA VAL A 215 0.00 0.38 -4.62
C VAL A 215 0.38 -0.79 -5.50
N LEU A 216 -0.61 -1.51 -6.04
CA LEU A 216 -0.39 -2.59 -6.99
C LEU A 216 -1.17 -2.34 -8.28
N HIS A 217 -0.68 -2.92 -9.40
CA HIS A 217 -1.34 -2.84 -10.71
C HIS A 217 -2.07 -4.12 -11.06
N ASP A 218 -1.61 -5.29 -10.61
CA ASP A 218 -2.24 -6.57 -10.86
C ASP A 218 -3.38 -6.81 -9.87
N LEU A 219 -4.59 -6.99 -10.42
CA LEU A 219 -5.81 -7.19 -9.62
C LEU A 219 -5.80 -8.51 -8.86
N ASN A 220 -5.22 -9.56 -9.46
CA ASN A 220 -5.19 -10.89 -8.86
C ASN A 220 -4.15 -10.95 -7.74
N GLN A 221 -2.99 -10.32 -7.93
CA GLN A 221 -2.01 -10.14 -6.86
C GLN A 221 -2.61 -9.31 -5.70
N ALA A 222 -3.29 -8.19 -6.02
CA ALA A 222 -3.95 -7.37 -5.02
C ALA A 222 -5.00 -8.16 -4.22
N ALA A 223 -5.86 -8.93 -4.89
CA ALA A 223 -6.88 -9.74 -4.24
C ALA A 223 -6.29 -10.87 -3.40
N ARG A 224 -5.16 -11.46 -3.82
CA ARG A 224 -4.51 -12.58 -3.12
C ARG A 224 -3.85 -12.17 -1.82
N TYR A 225 -3.18 -11.01 -1.78
CA TYR A 225 -2.35 -10.62 -0.65
C TYR A 225 -3.00 -9.60 0.28
N ALA A 226 -3.97 -8.79 -0.21
CA ALA A 226 -4.61 -7.78 0.61
C ALA A 226 -5.58 -8.37 1.64
N THR A 227 -5.59 -7.80 2.84
CA THR A 227 -6.69 -7.95 3.79
C THR A 227 -7.74 -6.86 3.60
N ASN A 228 -7.35 -5.74 2.98
CA ASN A 228 -8.23 -4.62 2.68
C ASN A 228 -7.84 -3.99 1.34
N LEU A 229 -8.83 -3.72 0.49
CA LEU A 229 -8.65 -3.01 -0.77
C LEU A 229 -9.18 -1.59 -0.66
N ILE A 230 -8.46 -0.64 -1.27
CA ILE A 230 -8.96 0.71 -1.56
C ILE A 230 -8.98 0.84 -3.09
N VAL A 231 -10.16 0.95 -3.66
CA VAL A 231 -10.35 1.09 -5.11
C VAL A 231 -10.54 2.55 -5.45
N MET A 232 -9.64 3.09 -6.28
CA MET A 232 -9.66 4.50 -6.69
C MET A 232 -10.00 4.65 -8.17
N LYS A 233 -10.78 5.72 -8.48
CA LYS A 233 -11.07 6.16 -9.84
C LYS A 233 -11.17 7.68 -9.88
N ALA A 234 -10.45 8.33 -10.80
CA ALA A 234 -10.52 9.78 -11.02
C ALA A 234 -10.39 10.63 -9.73
N GLY A 235 -9.44 10.29 -8.86
CA GLY A 235 -9.17 11.03 -7.62
C GLY A 235 -10.10 10.72 -6.45
N GLN A 236 -11.03 9.79 -6.60
CA GLN A 236 -11.99 9.40 -5.57
C GLN A 236 -11.83 7.94 -5.15
N VAL A 237 -12.19 7.62 -3.91
CA VAL A 237 -12.38 6.24 -3.44
C VAL A 237 -13.75 5.78 -3.86
N VAL A 238 -13.79 4.69 -4.65
CA VAL A 238 -15.03 4.12 -5.17
C VAL A 238 -15.53 2.97 -4.29
N ALA A 239 -14.61 2.20 -3.73
CA ALA A 239 -14.92 1.10 -2.81
C ALA A 239 -13.76 0.87 -1.85
N THR A 240 -14.06 0.36 -0.66
CA THR A 240 -13.08 -0.11 0.33
C THR A 240 -13.65 -1.31 1.08
N GLY A 241 -12.80 -2.28 1.42
CA GLY A 241 -13.21 -3.49 2.14
C GLY A 241 -12.33 -4.69 1.84
N ALA A 242 -12.73 -5.86 2.35
CA ALA A 242 -12.04 -7.10 2.06
C ALA A 242 -12.14 -7.46 0.56
N PRO A 243 -11.13 -8.14 -0.01
CA PRO A 243 -11.15 -8.52 -1.43
C PRO A 243 -12.43 -9.24 -1.85
N GLN A 244 -12.96 -10.13 -1.00
CA GLN A 244 -14.17 -10.91 -1.26
C GLN A 244 -15.43 -10.04 -1.43
N ASP A 245 -15.48 -8.89 -0.74
CA ASP A 245 -16.61 -7.97 -0.76
C ASP A 245 -16.50 -6.94 -1.88
N VAL A 246 -15.27 -6.60 -2.27
CA VAL A 246 -14.97 -5.49 -3.18
C VAL A 246 -14.79 -5.96 -4.62
N VAL A 247 -14.14 -7.12 -4.85
CA VAL A 247 -13.82 -7.58 -6.21
C VAL A 247 -15.04 -8.24 -6.85
N THR A 248 -15.88 -7.43 -7.52
CA THR A 248 -17.02 -7.88 -8.30
C THR A 248 -16.84 -7.55 -9.78
N ALA A 249 -17.52 -8.30 -10.68
CA ALA A 249 -17.45 -8.06 -12.12
C ALA A 249 -17.92 -6.64 -12.48
N GLU A 250 -18.98 -6.17 -11.80
CA GLU A 250 -19.56 -4.85 -11.99
C GLU A 250 -18.58 -3.73 -11.59
N LEU A 251 -17.92 -3.89 -10.44
CA LEU A 251 -16.94 -2.89 -9.98
C LEU A 251 -15.72 -2.85 -10.89
N ILE A 252 -15.19 -4.02 -11.29
CA ILE A 252 -14.04 -4.09 -12.19
C ILE A 252 -14.37 -3.48 -13.56
N GLU A 253 -15.53 -3.79 -14.13
CA GLU A 253 -15.98 -3.18 -15.38
C GLU A 253 -16.18 -1.67 -15.23
N HIS A 254 -16.82 -1.22 -14.15
CA HIS A 254 -17.03 0.20 -13.88
C HIS A 254 -15.71 0.97 -13.73
N VAL A 255 -14.75 0.43 -12.96
CA VAL A 255 -13.52 1.15 -12.61
C VAL A 255 -12.49 1.07 -13.73
N PHE A 256 -12.27 -0.14 -14.27
CA PHE A 256 -11.18 -0.43 -15.22
C PHE A 256 -11.65 -0.52 -16.67
N GLY A 257 -12.97 -0.51 -16.92
CA GLY A 257 -13.52 -0.73 -18.26
C GLY A 257 -13.26 -2.15 -18.79
N LEU A 258 -13.09 -3.12 -17.90
CA LEU A 258 -12.70 -4.49 -18.20
C LEU A 258 -13.83 -5.47 -17.92
N PRO A 259 -14.63 -5.89 -18.93
CA PRO A 259 -15.60 -6.96 -18.76
C PRO A 259 -14.90 -8.24 -18.32
N CYS A 260 -15.34 -8.84 -17.22
CA CYS A 260 -14.69 -10.00 -16.63
C CYS A 260 -15.67 -10.99 -16.02
N VAL A 261 -15.15 -12.11 -15.57
CA VAL A 261 -15.79 -13.07 -14.65
C VAL A 261 -14.95 -13.12 -13.39
N ILE A 262 -15.60 -13.25 -12.26
CA ILE A 262 -14.89 -13.50 -11.00
C ILE A 262 -14.98 -14.99 -10.70
N MET A 263 -13.83 -15.60 -10.43
CA MET A 263 -13.71 -16.98 -9.96
C MET A 263 -12.99 -17.00 -8.62
N THR A 264 -13.07 -18.11 -7.91
CA THR A 264 -12.27 -18.32 -6.71
C THR A 264 -10.91 -18.89 -7.11
N ASP A 265 -9.83 -18.26 -6.65
CA ASP A 265 -8.48 -18.77 -6.80
C ASP A 265 -8.36 -20.07 -5.97
N PRO A 266 -8.04 -21.22 -6.60
CA PRO A 266 -8.02 -22.51 -5.92
C PRO A 266 -6.92 -22.64 -4.86
N GLU A 267 -5.88 -21.83 -4.94
CA GLU A 267 -4.75 -21.84 -4.00
C GLU A 267 -5.02 -20.96 -2.77
N SER A 268 -5.49 -19.71 -2.98
CA SER A 268 -5.67 -18.73 -1.91
C SER A 268 -7.12 -18.61 -1.41
N GLY A 269 -8.11 -19.12 -2.15
CA GLY A 269 -9.52 -18.92 -1.86
C GLY A 269 -10.02 -17.48 -2.09
N THR A 270 -9.18 -16.60 -2.63
CA THR A 270 -9.52 -15.19 -2.89
C THR A 270 -10.17 -15.02 -4.27
N PRO A 271 -10.87 -13.90 -4.54
CA PRO A 271 -11.45 -13.65 -5.85
C PRO A 271 -10.34 -13.44 -6.90
N MET A 272 -10.53 -14.06 -8.07
CA MET A 272 -9.66 -13.96 -9.23
C MET A 272 -10.42 -13.37 -10.41
N VAL A 273 -9.88 -12.28 -10.97
CA VAL A 273 -10.44 -11.58 -12.13
C VAL A 273 -9.98 -12.25 -13.41
N ILE A 274 -10.92 -12.74 -14.21
CA ILE A 274 -10.66 -13.33 -15.52
C ILE A 274 -11.30 -12.46 -16.60
N PRO A 275 -10.50 -11.76 -17.42
CA PRO A 275 -11.01 -10.93 -18.51
C PRO A 275 -11.81 -11.73 -19.52
N ARG A 276 -12.93 -11.17 -20.01
CA ARG A 276 -13.72 -11.78 -21.10
C ARG A 276 -13.03 -11.55 -22.42
N VAL A 277 -12.97 -12.58 -23.24
CA VAL A 277 -12.50 -12.50 -24.63
C VAL A 277 -13.61 -11.88 -25.48
N LYS A 278 -13.28 -10.88 -26.31
CA LYS A 278 -14.22 -10.32 -27.27
C LYS A 278 -14.69 -11.38 -28.25
N GLY A 279 -15.99 -11.59 -28.34
CA GLY A 279 -16.58 -12.56 -29.27
C GLY A 279 -16.76 -13.99 -28.73
N ALA A 280 -16.34 -14.30 -27.52
CA ALA A 280 -16.70 -15.57 -26.88
C ALA A 280 -18.20 -15.56 -26.54
N ALA A 281 -18.97 -16.49 -27.16
CA ALA A 281 -20.34 -16.74 -26.77
C ALA A 281 -20.38 -17.11 -25.27
N ARG A 282 -21.40 -16.63 -24.54
CA ARG A 282 -21.65 -17.04 -23.16
C ARG A 282 -21.84 -18.56 -23.18
N ALA A 283 -20.85 -19.34 -22.76
CA ALA A 283 -21.07 -20.69 -22.31
C ALA A 283 -21.87 -20.58 -21.01
N LEU A 284 -23.12 -21.01 -21.07
CA LEU A 284 -24.05 -21.13 -19.95
C LEU A 284 -23.59 -22.24 -19.01
#